data_1f809d27c34320b3e8b998010b9b8369
#
_entry.id   1f809d27c34320b3e8b998010b9b8369
#
_cell.length_a   1.000
_cell.length_b   1.000
_cell.length_c   1.000
_cell.angle_alpha   90.00
_cell.angle_beta   90.00
_cell.angle_gamma   90.00
#
_symmetry.space_group_name_H-M   'P 1'
#
loop_
_entity.id
_entity.type
_entity.pdbx_description
1 polymer ?
#
loop_
_entity_poly.entity_id
_entity_poly.type
_entity_poly.pdbx_seq_one_letter_code
_entity_poly.pdbx_strand_id
1 'polypeptide(L)'
;IEVGENKVPYEGTLDALYNNDFRKFIEYNIQDTALLDKLDKKLRFIDLSNELAHSNTVLLQTTMGAVAVTEQAIVNEAWHRGLQVPNRKKRDDEATQAAGAYVAYPKKGLHRWICSMDLNSLYPSVIRALNMAPETVVGQIRPEISDARVHEDMFLKKKTFAGSWEGKFATEEYDAVMEQRKDVALTIDWEDGRSDVLSGAEIYQLVFDNNMPWMLSANGTIFTTEFEGVIPGILKRWYSERKELQAQLKKAKDAGNAVETEYWDKRQLVKKINLNSLYGAILNP
;
A
#
# COMPACT_ATOMS: atom_id res chain seq x y z
N ILE A 1 -0.56 -2.30 25.48
CA ILE A 1 0.15 -1.05 25.88
C ILE A 1 -0.09 -0.88 27.34
N GLU A 2 0.98 -1.05 28.15
CA GLU A 2 0.89 -0.87 29.58
C GLU A 2 0.95 0.63 29.91
N VAL A 3 -0.10 1.12 30.56
CA VAL A 3 -0.15 2.48 31.13
C VAL A 3 0.05 2.50 32.63
N GLY A 4 0.41 1.34 33.22
CA GLY A 4 0.65 1.15 34.64
C GLY A 4 -0.61 0.95 35.49
N GLU A 5 -1.79 1.02 34.88
CA GLU A 5 -3.08 0.86 35.54
C GLU A 5 -4.02 0.02 34.68
N ASN A 6 -4.96 -0.68 35.33
CA ASN A 6 -5.96 -1.50 34.69
C ASN A 6 -7.36 -0.94 34.89
N LYS A 7 -8.32 -1.46 34.13
CA LYS A 7 -9.75 -1.21 34.35
C LYS A 7 -10.17 -1.75 35.70
N VAL A 8 -11.19 -1.14 36.32
CA VAL A 8 -11.83 -1.65 37.51
C VAL A 8 -12.51 -2.98 37.17
N PRO A 9 -12.16 -4.12 37.78
CA PRO A 9 -12.79 -5.39 37.48
C PRO A 9 -14.22 -5.44 38.03
N TYR A 10 -15.15 -5.97 37.24
CA TYR A 10 -16.52 -6.26 37.69
C TYR A 10 -17.03 -7.53 37.03
N GLU A 11 -18.07 -8.11 37.61
CA GLU A 11 -18.73 -9.31 37.09
C GLU A 11 -20.09 -8.96 36.46
N GLY A 12 -20.47 -9.67 35.40
CA GLY A 12 -21.73 -9.47 34.70
C GLY A 12 -21.72 -8.34 33.68
N THR A 13 -22.86 -7.65 33.53
CA THR A 13 -23.06 -6.55 32.58
C THR A 13 -22.94 -5.19 33.26
N LEU A 14 -22.72 -4.12 32.48
CA LEU A 14 -22.74 -2.76 33.01
C LEU A 14 -24.08 -2.37 33.62
N ASP A 15 -25.19 -2.84 33.05
CA ASP A 15 -26.54 -2.62 33.62
C ASP A 15 -26.69 -3.29 35.00
N ALA A 16 -26.17 -4.51 35.16
CA ALA A 16 -26.16 -5.19 36.45
C ALA A 16 -25.29 -4.43 37.47
N LEU A 17 -24.13 -3.94 37.05
CA LEU A 17 -23.25 -3.13 37.91
C LEU A 17 -23.95 -1.82 38.33
N TYR A 18 -24.58 -1.12 37.38
CA TYR A 18 -25.35 0.11 37.67
C TYR A 18 -26.46 -0.12 38.70
N ASN A 19 -27.23 -1.20 38.57
CA ASN A 19 -28.36 -1.48 39.43
C ASN A 19 -27.94 -2.05 40.81
N ASN A 20 -26.87 -2.84 40.87
CA ASN A 20 -26.49 -3.56 42.08
C ASN A 20 -25.39 -2.86 42.89
N ASP A 21 -24.47 -2.13 42.23
CA ASP A 21 -23.37 -1.41 42.87
C ASP A 21 -23.06 -0.12 42.10
N PHE A 22 -23.95 0.87 42.29
CA PHE A 22 -23.83 2.16 41.61
C PHE A 22 -22.51 2.90 41.94
N ARG A 23 -21.97 2.72 43.17
CA ARG A 23 -20.72 3.35 43.57
C ARG A 23 -19.54 2.79 42.71
N LYS A 24 -19.49 1.48 42.58
CA LYS A 24 -18.45 0.81 41.77
C LYS A 24 -18.62 1.13 40.27
N PHE A 25 -19.86 1.30 39.78
CA PHE A 25 -20.13 1.77 38.43
C PHE A 25 -19.55 3.16 38.19
N ILE A 26 -19.68 4.09 39.14
CA ILE A 26 -19.04 5.42 39.02
C ILE A 26 -17.51 5.33 39.05
N GLU A 27 -16.96 4.53 39.97
CA GLU A 27 -15.49 4.29 40.01
C GLU A 27 -14.96 3.71 38.72
N TYR A 28 -15.68 2.75 38.12
CA TYR A 28 -15.37 2.18 36.81
C TYR A 28 -15.35 3.25 35.72
N ASN A 29 -16.36 4.10 35.66
CA ASN A 29 -16.48 5.14 34.63
C ASN A 29 -15.36 6.19 34.76
N ILE A 30 -15.04 6.62 36.00
CA ILE A 30 -13.94 7.55 36.26
C ILE A 30 -12.61 6.93 35.79
N GLN A 31 -12.37 5.66 36.14
CA GLN A 31 -11.14 4.98 35.75
C GLN A 31 -11.01 4.82 34.23
N ASP A 32 -12.10 4.42 33.54
CA ASP A 32 -12.09 4.31 32.08
C ASP A 32 -11.78 5.65 31.40
N THR A 33 -12.35 6.74 31.88
CA THR A 33 -12.05 8.08 31.35
C THR A 33 -10.60 8.50 31.64
N ALA A 34 -10.09 8.24 32.84
CA ALA A 34 -8.72 8.54 33.20
C ALA A 34 -7.70 7.71 32.38
N LEU A 35 -8.03 6.48 32.06
CA LEU A 35 -7.21 5.63 31.21
C LEU A 35 -7.08 6.15 29.78
N LEU A 36 -8.15 6.75 29.21
CA LEU A 36 -8.10 7.38 27.88
C LEU A 36 -7.11 8.55 27.85
N ASP A 37 -7.14 9.43 28.85
CA ASP A 37 -6.18 10.53 28.98
C ASP A 37 -4.73 10.01 29.08
N LYS A 38 -4.48 8.98 29.89
CA LYS A 38 -3.17 8.36 30.02
C LYS A 38 -2.69 7.69 28.74
N LEU A 39 -3.60 7.03 28.02
CA LEU A 39 -3.30 6.44 26.70
C LEU A 39 -2.91 7.52 25.70
N ASP A 40 -3.68 8.62 25.62
CA ASP A 40 -3.34 9.69 24.69
C ASP A 40 -2.02 10.37 25.06
N LYS A 41 -1.75 10.65 26.33
CA LYS A 41 -0.46 11.18 26.80
C LYS A 41 0.71 10.31 26.39
N LYS A 42 0.54 8.97 26.38
CA LYS A 42 1.58 8.02 25.99
C LYS A 42 1.71 7.83 24.49
N LEU A 43 0.60 7.74 23.77
CA LEU A 43 0.54 7.43 22.34
C LEU A 43 0.47 8.66 21.46
N ARG A 44 -0.04 9.78 22.00
CA ARG A 44 -0.16 11.07 21.30
C ARG A 44 -0.99 10.96 20.01
N PHE A 45 -2.08 10.17 20.04
CA PHE A 45 -2.93 9.95 18.87
C PHE A 45 -3.66 11.21 18.40
N ILE A 46 -4.09 12.08 19.31
CA ILE A 46 -4.74 13.34 18.94
C ILE A 46 -3.77 14.21 18.14
N ASP A 47 -2.53 14.36 18.59
CA ASP A 47 -1.51 15.13 17.89
C ASP A 47 -1.19 14.50 16.52
N LEU A 48 -1.06 13.18 16.47
CA LEU A 48 -0.79 12.45 15.22
C LEU A 48 -1.94 12.64 14.22
N SER A 49 -3.19 12.54 14.68
CA SER A 49 -4.37 12.77 13.86
C SER A 49 -4.44 14.20 13.35
N ASN A 50 -4.09 15.17 14.19
CA ASN A 50 -4.04 16.58 13.79
C ASN A 50 -3.00 16.82 12.67
N GLU A 51 -1.80 16.26 12.80
CA GLU A 51 -0.77 16.34 11.74
C GLU A 51 -1.20 15.62 10.46
N LEU A 52 -1.89 14.49 10.57
CA LEU A 52 -2.48 13.77 9.42
C LEU A 52 -3.54 14.64 8.72
N ALA A 53 -4.43 15.27 9.48
CA ALA A 53 -5.48 16.12 8.95
C ALA A 53 -4.89 17.31 8.16
N HIS A 54 -3.91 17.99 8.73
CA HIS A 54 -3.23 19.11 8.07
C HIS A 54 -2.43 18.67 6.84
N SER A 55 -1.69 17.57 6.94
CA SER A 55 -0.84 17.07 5.84
C SER A 55 -1.64 16.65 4.61
N ASN A 56 -2.89 16.20 4.78
CA ASN A 56 -3.74 15.68 3.71
C ASN A 56 -4.97 16.56 3.42
N THR A 57 -5.14 17.67 4.13
CA THR A 57 -6.28 18.59 3.97
C THR A 57 -7.63 17.90 4.19
N VAL A 58 -7.74 17.17 5.30
CA VAL A 58 -8.96 16.44 5.69
C VAL A 58 -9.43 16.90 7.08
N LEU A 59 -10.70 16.60 7.41
CA LEU A 59 -11.19 16.83 8.76
C LEU A 59 -10.56 15.84 9.74
N LEU A 60 -10.43 16.23 11.01
CA LEU A 60 -9.83 15.39 12.05
C LEU A 60 -10.49 14.01 12.15
N GLN A 61 -11.81 13.96 12.10
CA GLN A 61 -12.57 12.69 12.10
C GLN A 61 -12.30 11.80 10.90
N THR A 62 -11.91 12.37 9.75
CA THR A 62 -11.59 11.62 8.53
C THR A 62 -10.27 10.87 8.66
N THR A 63 -9.38 11.29 9.55
CA THR A 63 -8.06 10.67 9.74
C THR A 63 -8.12 9.22 10.23
N MET A 64 -9.26 8.78 10.75
CA MET A 64 -9.51 7.40 11.14
C MET A 64 -9.70 6.47 9.93
N GLY A 65 -9.96 7.01 8.73
CA GLY A 65 -10.18 6.26 7.49
C GLY A 65 -9.01 6.42 6.51
N ALA A 66 -8.10 5.46 6.45
CA ALA A 66 -6.93 5.52 5.57
C ALA A 66 -7.29 5.70 4.09
N VAL A 67 -8.39 5.10 3.63
CA VAL A 67 -8.89 5.23 2.26
C VAL A 67 -9.29 6.68 1.96
N ALA A 68 -10.10 7.30 2.82
CA ALA A 68 -10.56 8.68 2.63
C ALA A 68 -9.42 9.70 2.69
N VAL A 69 -8.43 9.47 3.56
CA VAL A 69 -7.21 10.29 3.63
C VAL A 69 -6.41 10.20 2.34
N THR A 70 -6.21 8.97 1.82
CA THR A 70 -5.46 8.73 0.59
C THR A 70 -6.19 9.30 -0.63
N GLU A 71 -7.50 9.11 -0.73
CA GLU A 71 -8.33 9.68 -1.80
C GLU A 71 -8.18 11.20 -1.85
N GLN A 72 -8.30 11.87 -0.70
CA GLN A 72 -8.14 13.32 -0.64
C GLN A 72 -6.73 13.77 -1.05
N ALA A 73 -5.69 13.03 -0.67
CA ALA A 73 -4.32 13.32 -1.09
C ALA A 73 -4.16 13.24 -2.62
N ILE A 74 -4.78 12.23 -3.27
CA ILE A 74 -4.80 12.07 -4.73
C ILE A 74 -5.57 13.22 -5.39
N VAL A 75 -6.74 13.57 -4.86
CA VAL A 75 -7.55 14.68 -5.36
C VAL A 75 -6.78 16.00 -5.31
N ASN A 76 -6.11 16.28 -4.18
CA ASN A 76 -5.29 17.48 -4.03
C ASN A 76 -4.15 17.54 -5.05
N GLU A 77 -3.44 16.43 -5.24
CA GLU A 77 -2.35 16.37 -6.21
C GLU A 77 -2.85 16.54 -7.65
N ALA A 78 -3.92 15.87 -8.01
CA ALA A 78 -4.54 16.01 -9.32
C ALA A 78 -4.97 17.46 -9.57
N TRP A 79 -5.60 18.10 -8.58
CA TRP A 79 -6.00 19.51 -8.67
C TRP A 79 -4.80 20.44 -8.88
N HIS A 80 -3.71 20.25 -8.13
CA HIS A 80 -2.47 21.03 -8.31
C HIS A 80 -1.84 20.86 -9.68
N ARG A 81 -2.05 19.71 -10.33
CA ARG A 81 -1.61 19.46 -11.71
C ARG A 81 -2.60 19.90 -12.77
N GLY A 82 -3.73 20.48 -12.38
CA GLY A 82 -4.82 20.86 -13.31
C GLY A 82 -5.57 19.66 -13.91
N LEU A 83 -5.50 18.49 -13.25
CA LEU A 83 -6.17 17.27 -13.67
C LEU A 83 -7.52 17.14 -12.96
N GLN A 84 -8.51 16.59 -13.68
CA GLN A 84 -9.83 16.32 -13.14
C GLN A 84 -9.93 14.85 -12.72
N VAL A 85 -10.24 14.62 -11.45
CA VAL A 85 -10.49 13.28 -10.93
C VAL A 85 -11.91 12.84 -11.34
N PRO A 86 -12.10 11.61 -11.87
CA PRO A 86 -13.41 11.11 -12.23
C PRO A 86 -14.30 10.91 -10.99
N ASN A 87 -15.62 10.95 -11.22
CA ASN A 87 -16.59 10.65 -10.16
C ASN A 87 -16.45 9.21 -9.66
N ARG A 88 -16.71 8.99 -8.38
CA ARG A 88 -16.80 7.64 -7.82
C ARG A 88 -17.82 6.80 -8.60
N LYS A 89 -17.40 5.65 -9.09
CA LYS A 89 -18.32 4.64 -9.59
C LYS A 89 -19.08 4.01 -8.42
N LYS A 90 -20.34 3.63 -8.67
CA LYS A 90 -21.05 2.76 -7.71
C LYS A 90 -20.28 1.44 -7.62
N ARG A 91 -20.19 0.88 -6.41
CA ARG A 91 -19.58 -0.43 -6.18
C ARG A 91 -20.34 -1.46 -7.02
N ASP A 92 -19.62 -2.18 -7.87
CA ASP A 92 -20.16 -3.39 -8.49
C ASP A 92 -20.08 -4.51 -7.44
N ASP A 93 -21.20 -5.19 -7.19
CA ASP A 93 -21.26 -6.31 -6.23
C ASP A 93 -20.39 -7.51 -6.69
N GLU A 94 -19.94 -7.51 -7.94
CA GLU A 94 -19.03 -8.50 -8.53
C GLU A 94 -17.55 -8.09 -8.53
N ALA A 95 -17.18 -7.03 -7.79
CA ALA A 95 -15.78 -6.60 -7.74
C ALA A 95 -14.87 -7.74 -7.25
N THR A 96 -14.06 -8.25 -8.15
CA THR A 96 -13.06 -9.29 -7.88
C THR A 96 -12.05 -8.75 -6.87
N GLN A 97 -11.96 -9.41 -5.73
CA GLN A 97 -10.96 -9.06 -4.73
C GLN A 97 -9.57 -9.31 -5.31
N ALA A 98 -8.71 -8.29 -5.26
CA ALA A 98 -7.33 -8.44 -5.69
C ALA A 98 -6.64 -9.54 -4.87
N ALA A 99 -5.85 -10.38 -5.53
CA ALA A 99 -5.08 -11.44 -4.87
C ALA A 99 -4.09 -10.82 -3.88
N GLY A 100 -4.02 -11.39 -2.68
CA GLY A 100 -3.03 -10.99 -1.68
C GLY A 100 -1.60 -11.36 -2.08
N ALA A 101 -0.63 -10.85 -1.34
CA ALA A 101 0.78 -11.17 -1.54
C ALA A 101 1.05 -12.67 -1.32
N TYR A 102 1.98 -13.22 -2.11
CA TYR A 102 2.48 -14.58 -1.89
C TYR A 102 3.25 -14.66 -0.57
N VAL A 103 2.91 -15.62 0.26
CA VAL A 103 3.61 -15.92 1.52
C VAL A 103 4.13 -17.35 1.46
N ALA A 104 5.46 -17.49 1.40
CA ALA A 104 6.09 -18.81 1.39
C ALA A 104 5.91 -19.53 2.73
N TYR A 105 5.67 -20.84 2.70
CA TYR A 105 5.63 -21.65 3.91
C TYR A 105 7.03 -21.73 4.54
N PRO A 106 7.15 -21.53 5.87
CA PRO A 106 8.44 -21.62 6.55
C PRO A 106 8.96 -23.05 6.51
N LYS A 107 10.24 -23.21 6.17
CA LYS A 107 10.95 -24.48 6.29
C LYS A 107 11.30 -24.72 7.77
N LYS A 108 10.65 -25.67 8.41
CA LYS A 108 10.90 -26.03 9.82
C LYS A 108 12.29 -26.64 10.00
N GLY A 109 12.97 -26.26 11.06
CA GLY A 109 14.27 -26.81 11.42
C GLY A 109 15.25 -25.77 11.93
N LEU A 110 16.46 -26.24 12.30
CA LEU A 110 17.56 -25.39 12.68
C LEU A 110 18.36 -25.01 11.42
N HIS A 111 18.41 -23.74 11.11
CA HIS A 111 19.15 -23.21 9.97
C HIS A 111 20.36 -22.43 10.47
N ARG A 112 21.53 -22.65 9.85
CA ARG A 112 22.77 -21.92 10.16
C ARG A 112 23.06 -20.94 9.03
N TRP A 113 23.79 -19.86 9.33
CA TRP A 113 24.23 -18.86 8.36
C TRP A 113 23.06 -18.14 7.64
N ILE A 114 22.04 -17.76 8.42
CA ILE A 114 20.90 -17.04 7.88
C ILE A 114 21.24 -15.56 7.72
N CYS A 115 20.98 -15.02 6.53
CA CYS A 115 20.97 -13.59 6.26
C CYS A 115 19.54 -13.14 6.02
N SER A 116 19.09 -12.09 6.71
CA SER A 116 17.78 -11.48 6.49
C SER A 116 17.97 -10.12 5.85
N MET A 117 17.28 -9.89 4.73
CA MET A 117 17.22 -8.60 4.06
C MET A 117 15.79 -8.12 3.97
N ASP A 118 15.57 -6.83 4.22
CA ASP A 118 14.26 -6.19 4.11
C ASP A 118 14.29 -5.06 3.08
N LEU A 119 13.26 -4.99 2.25
CA LEU A 119 13.13 -3.95 1.22
C LEU A 119 12.40 -2.74 1.79
N ASN A 120 13.09 -1.63 1.88
CA ASN A 120 12.51 -0.38 2.36
C ASN A 120 11.36 0.10 1.46
N SER A 121 10.15 0.20 2.02
CA SER A 121 8.96 0.71 1.33
C SER A 121 8.72 -0.02 -0.01
N LEU A 122 8.67 -1.36 0.01
CA LEU A 122 8.61 -2.21 -1.20
C LEU A 122 7.55 -1.75 -2.20
N TYR A 123 6.26 -1.71 -1.80
CA TYR A 123 5.18 -1.32 -2.70
C TYR A 123 5.31 0.13 -3.24
N PRO A 124 5.56 1.15 -2.42
CA PRO A 124 5.82 2.50 -2.90
C PRO A 124 7.01 2.57 -3.88
N SER A 125 8.05 1.78 -3.66
CA SER A 125 9.23 1.75 -4.54
C SER A 125 8.91 1.15 -5.90
N VAL A 126 8.15 0.05 -5.95
CA VAL A 126 7.72 -0.59 -7.20
C VAL A 126 6.80 0.35 -7.99
N ILE A 127 5.79 0.95 -7.35
CA ILE A 127 4.88 1.90 -8.00
C ILE A 127 5.65 3.06 -8.62
N ARG A 128 6.64 3.60 -7.92
CA ARG A 128 7.50 4.68 -8.44
C ARG A 128 8.43 4.24 -9.55
N ALA A 129 9.02 3.06 -9.44
CA ALA A 129 9.98 2.53 -10.42
C ALA A 129 9.32 2.26 -11.77
N LEU A 130 8.09 1.73 -11.75
CA LEU A 130 7.32 1.42 -12.96
C LEU A 130 6.41 2.58 -13.41
N ASN A 131 6.38 3.69 -12.68
CA ASN A 131 5.45 4.80 -12.93
C ASN A 131 3.98 4.36 -12.97
N MET A 132 3.57 3.49 -12.05
CA MET A 132 2.24 2.85 -12.05
C MET A 132 1.14 3.83 -11.64
N ALA A 133 0.33 4.24 -12.60
CA ALA A 133 -0.88 5.04 -12.40
C ALA A 133 -1.87 4.75 -13.53
N PRO A 134 -3.18 4.98 -13.34
CA PRO A 134 -4.17 4.76 -14.40
C PRO A 134 -3.86 5.52 -15.69
N GLU A 135 -3.42 6.77 -15.56
CA GLU A 135 -3.12 7.66 -16.69
C GLU A 135 -1.79 7.37 -17.40
N THR A 136 -0.97 6.47 -16.84
CA THR A 136 0.31 6.08 -17.44
C THR A 136 0.27 4.72 -18.14
N VAL A 137 -0.86 4.02 -18.09
CA VAL A 137 -1.04 2.76 -18.82
C VAL A 137 -1.03 3.03 -20.31
N VAL A 138 -0.21 2.28 -21.06
CA VAL A 138 -0.12 2.33 -22.53
C VAL A 138 -0.79 1.10 -23.15
N GLY A 139 -0.62 -0.05 -22.50
CA GLY A 139 -1.20 -1.29 -22.96
C GLY A 139 -1.06 -2.39 -21.94
N GLN A 140 -1.75 -3.51 -22.19
CA GLN A 140 -1.76 -4.70 -21.35
C GLN A 140 -1.59 -5.96 -22.20
N ILE A 141 -0.58 -6.74 -21.90
CA ILE A 141 -0.48 -8.11 -22.43
C ILE A 141 -1.53 -8.95 -21.73
N ARG A 142 -2.37 -9.67 -22.49
CA ARG A 142 -3.40 -10.53 -21.91
C ARG A 142 -2.77 -11.73 -21.19
N PRO A 143 -3.23 -12.06 -19.98
CA PRO A 143 -2.65 -13.13 -19.16
C PRO A 143 -3.15 -14.55 -19.56
N GLU A 144 -3.40 -14.80 -20.84
CA GLU A 144 -4.03 -16.03 -21.33
C GLU A 144 -3.21 -17.28 -21.00
N ILE A 145 -1.89 -17.20 -21.17
CA ILE A 145 -0.99 -18.34 -20.92
C ILE A 145 -0.82 -18.58 -19.41
N SER A 146 -0.65 -17.50 -18.65
CA SER A 146 -0.56 -17.58 -17.19
C SER A 146 -1.85 -18.09 -16.56
N ASP A 147 -3.00 -17.62 -17.04
CA ASP A 147 -4.31 -18.06 -16.55
C ASP A 147 -4.53 -19.55 -16.84
N ALA A 148 -4.20 -20.02 -18.03
CA ALA A 148 -4.27 -21.43 -18.39
C ALA A 148 -3.38 -22.29 -17.47
N ARG A 149 -2.15 -21.86 -17.20
CA ARG A 149 -1.23 -22.55 -16.29
C ARG A 149 -1.74 -22.55 -14.85
N VAL A 150 -2.21 -21.43 -14.36
CA VAL A 150 -2.75 -21.32 -12.98
C VAL A 150 -3.99 -22.22 -12.84
N HIS A 151 -4.88 -22.22 -13.84
CA HIS A 151 -6.03 -23.11 -13.88
C HIS A 151 -5.60 -24.59 -13.83
N GLU A 152 -4.64 -25.01 -14.66
CA GLU A 152 -4.10 -26.37 -14.65
C GLU A 152 -3.54 -26.74 -13.27
N ASP A 153 -2.72 -25.89 -12.67
CA ASP A 153 -2.12 -26.13 -11.36
C ASP A 153 -3.17 -26.27 -10.25
N MET A 154 -4.20 -25.43 -10.26
CA MET A 154 -5.26 -25.48 -9.25
C MET A 154 -6.21 -26.66 -9.43
N PHE A 155 -6.69 -26.92 -10.65
CA PHE A 155 -7.75 -27.90 -10.90
C PHE A 155 -7.21 -29.30 -11.18
N LEU A 156 -6.12 -29.45 -11.93
CA LEU A 156 -5.54 -30.75 -12.26
C LEU A 156 -4.52 -31.22 -11.22
N LYS A 157 -3.62 -30.31 -10.80
CA LYS A 157 -2.55 -30.64 -9.84
C LYS A 157 -2.94 -30.38 -8.37
N LYS A 158 -4.17 -29.90 -8.12
CA LYS A 158 -4.71 -29.63 -6.77
C LYS A 158 -3.86 -28.68 -5.91
N LYS A 159 -3.13 -27.77 -6.54
CA LYS A 159 -2.39 -26.72 -5.81
C LYS A 159 -3.33 -25.63 -5.32
N THR A 160 -2.92 -24.92 -4.27
CA THR A 160 -3.56 -23.65 -3.89
C THR A 160 -3.19 -22.55 -4.89
N PHE A 161 -3.95 -21.45 -4.94
CA PHE A 161 -3.59 -20.30 -5.78
C PHE A 161 -2.17 -19.80 -5.49
N ALA A 162 -1.80 -19.63 -4.22
CA ALA A 162 -0.43 -19.27 -3.84
C ALA A 162 0.61 -20.30 -4.28
N GLY A 163 0.29 -21.58 -4.16
CA GLY A 163 1.16 -22.68 -4.61
C GLY A 163 1.35 -22.74 -6.12
N SER A 164 0.42 -22.21 -6.91
CA SER A 164 0.56 -22.11 -8.37
C SER A 164 1.66 -21.11 -8.78
N TRP A 165 1.99 -20.16 -7.91
CA TRP A 165 3.04 -19.17 -8.13
C TRP A 165 4.38 -19.52 -7.49
N GLU A 166 4.47 -20.64 -6.77
CA GLU A 166 5.71 -21.07 -6.12
C GLU A 166 6.82 -21.32 -7.16
N GLY A 167 7.95 -20.62 -6.98
CA GLY A 167 9.08 -20.62 -7.90
C GLY A 167 8.89 -19.78 -9.19
N LYS A 168 7.78 -19.06 -9.33
CA LYS A 168 7.50 -18.14 -10.42
C LYS A 168 7.33 -16.73 -9.86
N PHE A 169 8.13 -15.77 -10.33
CA PHE A 169 8.10 -14.37 -9.89
C PHE A 169 7.53 -13.42 -10.96
N ALA A 170 7.21 -13.95 -12.15
CA ALA A 170 6.64 -13.22 -13.26
C ALA A 170 5.54 -14.06 -13.93
N THR A 171 4.72 -13.40 -14.76
CA THR A 171 3.77 -14.12 -15.62
C THR A 171 4.49 -14.87 -16.74
N GLU A 172 3.85 -15.87 -17.33
CA GLU A 172 4.42 -16.61 -18.46
C GLU A 172 4.58 -15.68 -19.67
N GLU A 173 3.69 -14.71 -19.85
CA GLU A 173 3.75 -13.68 -20.89
C GLU A 173 4.99 -12.79 -20.72
N TYR A 174 5.26 -12.33 -19.50
CA TYR A 174 6.44 -11.55 -19.18
C TYR A 174 7.73 -12.36 -19.46
N ASP A 175 7.77 -13.61 -19.00
CA ASP A 175 8.90 -14.50 -19.25
C ASP A 175 9.12 -14.71 -20.77
N ALA A 176 8.03 -14.87 -21.56
CA ALA A 176 8.12 -15.01 -23.01
C ALA A 176 8.72 -13.75 -23.68
N VAL A 177 8.37 -12.57 -23.20
CA VAL A 177 8.95 -11.30 -23.70
C VAL A 177 10.42 -11.21 -23.32
N MET A 178 10.79 -11.50 -22.08
CA MET A 178 12.17 -11.36 -21.59
C MET A 178 13.10 -12.40 -22.20
N GLU A 179 12.61 -13.61 -22.47
CA GLU A 179 13.34 -14.67 -23.17
C GLU A 179 13.37 -14.46 -24.70
N GLN A 180 12.59 -13.51 -25.20
CA GLN A 180 12.46 -13.22 -26.65
C GLN A 180 12.03 -14.45 -27.46
N ARG A 181 11.06 -15.20 -26.98
CA ARG A 181 10.55 -16.40 -27.60
C ARG A 181 9.69 -16.06 -28.83
N LYS A 182 10.20 -16.34 -30.02
CA LYS A 182 9.54 -16.04 -31.28
C LYS A 182 8.33 -16.91 -31.59
N ASP A 183 8.25 -18.07 -30.96
CA ASP A 183 7.18 -19.06 -31.11
C ASP A 183 5.94 -18.77 -30.27
N VAL A 184 6.00 -17.79 -29.38
CA VAL A 184 4.90 -17.41 -28.49
C VAL A 184 4.22 -16.16 -29.05
N ALA A 185 2.95 -16.30 -29.43
CA ALA A 185 2.09 -15.19 -29.80
C ALA A 185 1.41 -14.64 -28.54
N LEU A 186 1.49 -13.32 -28.34
CA LEU A 186 0.92 -12.62 -27.21
C LEU A 186 -0.02 -11.53 -27.72
N THR A 187 -1.20 -11.42 -27.13
CA THR A 187 -2.14 -10.36 -27.45
C THR A 187 -1.91 -9.16 -26.52
N ILE A 188 -1.77 -7.98 -27.10
CA ILE A 188 -1.68 -6.71 -26.37
C ILE A 188 -2.92 -5.92 -26.65
N ASP A 189 -3.61 -5.46 -25.60
CA ASP A 189 -4.67 -4.47 -25.68
C ASP A 189 -4.08 -3.09 -25.37
N TRP A 190 -4.15 -2.15 -26.32
CA TRP A 190 -3.68 -0.80 -26.17
C TRP A 190 -4.76 0.11 -25.57
N GLU A 191 -4.35 1.16 -24.88
CA GLU A 191 -5.27 2.13 -24.28
C GLU A 191 -6.19 2.81 -25.30
N ASP A 192 -5.72 2.95 -26.54
CA ASP A 192 -6.53 3.53 -27.63
C ASP A 192 -7.62 2.57 -28.19
N GLY A 193 -7.77 1.39 -27.59
CA GLY A 193 -8.77 0.38 -27.97
C GLY A 193 -8.35 -0.56 -29.10
N ARG A 194 -7.14 -0.45 -29.63
CA ARG A 194 -6.57 -1.42 -30.57
C ARG A 194 -6.08 -2.68 -29.83
N SER A 195 -6.09 -3.79 -30.54
CA SER A 195 -5.46 -5.03 -30.08
C SER A 195 -4.54 -5.56 -31.17
N ASP A 196 -3.31 -5.86 -30.80
CA ASP A 196 -2.30 -6.43 -31.69
C ASP A 196 -1.86 -7.80 -31.18
N VAL A 197 -1.48 -8.70 -32.09
CA VAL A 197 -0.88 -9.99 -31.76
C VAL A 197 0.57 -9.95 -32.20
N LEU A 198 1.48 -9.98 -31.22
CA LEU A 198 2.92 -9.89 -31.43
C LEU A 198 3.62 -11.06 -30.72
N SER A 199 4.79 -11.45 -31.24
CA SER A 199 5.63 -12.42 -30.55
C SER A 199 6.34 -11.76 -29.36
N GLY A 200 6.79 -12.55 -28.39
CA GLY A 200 7.58 -12.05 -27.27
C GLY A 200 8.82 -11.28 -27.71
N ALA A 201 9.47 -11.71 -28.81
CA ALA A 201 10.63 -11.01 -29.37
C ALA A 201 10.26 -9.63 -29.96
N GLU A 202 9.12 -9.52 -30.64
CA GLU A 202 8.65 -8.23 -31.19
C GLU A 202 8.26 -7.25 -30.07
N ILE A 203 7.63 -7.74 -29.01
CA ILE A 203 7.30 -6.90 -27.83
C ILE A 203 8.60 -6.44 -27.14
N TYR A 204 9.59 -7.34 -26.99
CA TYR A 204 10.89 -6.96 -26.44
C TYR A 204 11.54 -5.85 -27.26
N GLN A 205 11.60 -6.02 -28.58
CA GLN A 205 12.16 -5.03 -29.51
C GLN A 205 11.40 -3.70 -29.40
N LEU A 206 10.07 -3.74 -29.33
CA LEU A 206 9.22 -2.55 -29.24
C LEU A 206 9.49 -1.77 -27.95
N VAL A 207 9.51 -2.46 -26.80
CA VAL A 207 9.62 -1.81 -25.48
C VAL A 207 11.07 -1.43 -25.15
N PHE A 208 12.05 -2.28 -25.44
CA PHE A 208 13.42 -2.11 -24.98
C PHE A 208 14.40 -1.64 -26.07
N ASP A 209 14.35 -2.22 -27.27
CA ASP A 209 15.33 -1.91 -28.32
C ASP A 209 14.99 -0.61 -29.06
N ASN A 210 13.71 -0.28 -29.22
CA ASN A 210 13.28 0.97 -29.86
C ASN A 210 13.40 2.19 -28.95
N ASN A 211 13.92 2.04 -27.73
CA ASN A 211 14.09 3.11 -26.75
C ASN A 211 12.78 3.87 -26.47
N MET A 212 11.65 3.19 -26.52
CA MET A 212 10.40 3.79 -26.12
C MET A 212 10.45 4.19 -24.65
N PRO A 213 9.85 5.31 -24.26
CA PRO A 213 9.79 5.74 -22.86
C PRO A 213 8.77 4.89 -22.09
N TRP A 214 8.94 3.59 -22.11
CA TRP A 214 8.01 2.62 -21.54
C TRP A 214 8.67 1.69 -20.53
N MET A 215 7.87 1.19 -19.61
CA MET A 215 8.27 0.20 -18.60
C MET A 215 7.27 -0.96 -18.64
N LEU A 216 7.77 -2.17 -18.73
CA LEU A 216 6.97 -3.40 -18.69
C LEU A 216 6.97 -3.96 -17.25
N SER A 217 5.78 -4.14 -16.68
CA SER A 217 5.61 -4.80 -15.39
C SER A 217 5.53 -6.32 -15.54
N ALA A 218 5.80 -7.04 -14.45
CA ALA A 218 5.78 -8.51 -14.44
C ALA A 218 4.43 -9.13 -14.82
N ASN A 219 3.32 -8.41 -14.60
CA ASN A 219 1.98 -8.85 -15.01
C ASN A 219 1.61 -8.45 -16.45
N GLY A 220 2.54 -7.94 -17.22
CA GLY A 220 2.34 -7.60 -18.63
C GLY A 220 1.74 -6.23 -18.88
N THR A 221 1.59 -5.36 -17.86
CA THR A 221 1.14 -3.98 -18.08
C THR A 221 2.31 -3.11 -18.54
N ILE A 222 2.10 -2.31 -19.57
CA ILE A 222 3.07 -1.35 -20.11
C ILE A 222 2.70 0.05 -19.62
N PHE A 223 3.64 0.74 -18.97
CA PHE A 223 3.46 2.10 -18.47
C PHE A 223 4.40 3.06 -19.21
N THR A 224 3.92 4.28 -19.54
CA THR A 224 4.78 5.33 -20.06
C THR A 224 5.60 6.00 -18.98
N THR A 225 6.78 6.46 -19.34
CA THR A 225 7.66 7.30 -18.51
C THR A 225 7.84 8.71 -19.08
N GLU A 226 7.07 9.08 -20.13
CA GLU A 226 7.10 10.42 -20.73
C GLU A 226 6.72 11.50 -19.73
N PHE A 227 5.83 11.18 -18.82
CA PHE A 227 5.43 12.06 -17.71
C PHE A 227 5.29 11.26 -16.42
N GLU A 228 5.41 11.94 -15.29
CA GLU A 228 5.26 11.32 -13.97
C GLU A 228 3.78 11.19 -13.61
N GLY A 229 3.31 9.99 -13.33
CA GLY A 229 1.94 9.72 -12.88
C GLY A 229 1.63 10.41 -11.54
N VAL A 230 0.34 10.63 -11.27
CA VAL A 230 -0.13 11.30 -10.04
C VAL A 230 0.31 10.51 -8.80
N ILE A 231 0.04 9.20 -8.77
CA ILE A 231 0.38 8.35 -7.63
C ILE A 231 1.88 8.21 -7.42
N PRO A 232 2.70 7.89 -8.45
CA PRO A 232 4.15 7.89 -8.34
C PRO A 232 4.73 9.22 -7.84
N GLY A 233 4.20 10.34 -8.33
CA GLY A 233 4.62 11.68 -7.92
C GLY A 233 4.34 11.98 -6.45
N ILE A 234 3.14 11.63 -5.95
CA ILE A 234 2.81 11.74 -4.52
C ILE A 234 3.80 10.92 -3.68
N LEU A 235 4.02 9.66 -4.07
CA LEU A 235 4.91 8.76 -3.32
C LEU A 235 6.35 9.26 -3.31
N LYS A 236 6.83 9.80 -4.44
CA LYS A 236 8.16 10.39 -4.55
C LYS A 236 8.31 11.60 -3.64
N ARG A 237 7.32 12.52 -3.65
CA ARG A 237 7.30 13.69 -2.79
C ARG A 237 7.29 13.28 -1.31
N TRP A 238 6.36 12.42 -0.88
CA TRP A 238 6.27 11.98 0.52
C TRP A 238 7.53 11.26 1.00
N TYR A 239 8.16 10.48 0.11
CA TYR A 239 9.41 9.81 0.44
C TYR A 239 10.55 10.81 0.66
N SER A 240 10.69 11.81 -0.22
CA SER A 240 11.70 12.87 -0.10
C SER A 240 11.47 13.72 1.16
N GLU A 241 10.25 14.18 1.39
CA GLU A 241 9.87 14.92 2.59
C GLU A 241 10.18 14.11 3.87
N ARG A 242 9.87 12.82 3.86
CA ARG A 242 10.20 11.95 5.00
C ARG A 242 11.70 11.88 5.26
N LYS A 243 12.53 11.81 4.24
CA LYS A 243 14.00 11.80 4.38
C LYS A 243 14.51 13.10 4.99
N GLU A 244 13.96 14.24 4.57
CA GLU A 244 14.28 15.55 5.13
C GLU A 244 13.88 15.64 6.61
N LEU A 245 12.65 15.22 6.94
CA LEU A 245 12.17 15.18 8.31
C LEU A 245 13.00 14.25 9.21
N GLN A 246 13.45 13.09 8.69
CA GLN A 246 14.36 12.20 9.40
C GLN A 246 15.74 12.84 9.66
N ALA A 247 16.23 13.65 8.73
CA ALA A 247 17.47 14.38 8.92
C ALA A 247 17.34 15.46 10.03
N GLN A 248 16.20 16.19 10.08
CA GLN A 248 15.92 17.13 11.15
C GLN A 248 15.76 16.42 12.51
N LEU A 249 15.04 15.30 12.52
CA LEU A 249 14.90 14.48 13.72
C LEU A 249 16.26 14.03 14.26
N LYS A 250 17.17 13.61 13.39
CA LYS A 250 18.53 13.23 13.80
C LYS A 250 19.27 14.42 14.42
N LYS A 251 19.23 15.59 13.78
CA LYS A 251 19.86 16.82 14.34
C LYS A 251 19.31 17.20 15.70
N ALA A 252 17.98 17.12 15.89
CA ALA A 252 17.34 17.41 17.17
C ALA A 252 17.77 16.42 18.28
N LYS A 253 17.87 15.11 17.94
CA LYS A 253 18.38 14.09 18.84
C LYS A 253 19.84 14.32 19.23
N ASP A 254 20.69 14.63 18.26
CA ASP A 254 22.11 14.90 18.49
C ASP A 254 22.31 16.16 19.35
N ALA A 255 21.41 17.15 19.24
CA ALA A 255 21.39 18.36 20.08
C ALA A 255 20.75 18.15 21.47
N GLY A 256 20.17 16.98 21.75
CA GLY A 256 19.48 16.71 23.02
C GLY A 256 18.18 17.51 23.21
N ASN A 257 17.61 18.09 22.13
CA ASN A 257 16.38 18.88 22.21
C ASN A 257 15.15 17.96 22.15
N ALA A 258 14.58 17.64 23.32
CA ALA A 258 13.45 16.72 23.44
C ALA A 258 12.19 17.23 22.71
N VAL A 259 11.91 18.53 22.74
CA VAL A 259 10.73 19.14 22.12
C VAL A 259 10.81 19.05 20.59
N GLU A 260 11.95 19.43 20.00
CA GLU A 260 12.15 19.30 18.56
C GLU A 260 12.22 17.83 18.12
N THR A 261 12.79 16.96 18.93
CA THR A 261 12.81 15.52 18.67
C THR A 261 11.40 14.97 18.52
N GLU A 262 10.52 15.28 19.47
CA GLU A 262 9.11 14.87 19.41
C GLU A 262 8.37 15.47 18.20
N TYR A 263 8.61 16.75 17.91
CA TYR A 263 8.00 17.47 16.78
C TYR A 263 8.36 16.82 15.43
N TRP A 264 9.64 16.59 15.18
CA TRP A 264 10.11 16.00 13.93
C TRP A 264 9.75 14.52 13.81
N ASP A 265 9.71 13.79 14.93
CA ASP A 265 9.33 12.37 14.93
C ASP A 265 7.87 12.18 14.51
N LYS A 266 6.94 12.97 15.04
CA LYS A 266 5.53 12.92 14.62
C LYS A 266 5.37 13.19 13.13
N ARG A 267 6.02 14.21 12.61
CA ARG A 267 5.92 14.60 11.20
C ARG A 267 6.46 13.53 10.25
N GLN A 268 7.63 12.94 10.56
CA GLN A 268 8.14 11.84 9.74
C GLN A 268 7.26 10.59 9.83
N LEU A 269 6.62 10.37 10.99
CA LEU A 269 5.69 9.25 11.19
C LEU A 269 4.44 9.39 10.32
N VAL A 270 3.87 10.60 10.22
CA VAL A 270 2.75 10.89 9.30
C VAL A 270 3.11 10.51 7.86
N LYS A 271 4.28 10.91 7.38
CA LYS A 271 4.72 10.55 6.02
C LYS A 271 4.92 9.03 5.86
N LYS A 272 5.39 8.34 6.91
CA LYS A 272 5.47 6.87 6.91
C LYS A 272 4.08 6.23 6.82
N ILE A 273 3.11 6.75 7.56
CA ILE A 273 1.72 6.25 7.54
C ILE A 273 1.14 6.45 6.14
N ASN A 274 1.23 7.66 5.57
CA ASN A 274 0.73 7.96 4.23
C ASN A 274 1.33 7.04 3.17
N LEU A 275 2.65 6.84 3.17
CA LEU A 275 3.35 5.96 2.24
C LEU A 275 2.87 4.51 2.32
N ASN A 276 2.68 3.98 3.54
CA ASN A 276 2.27 2.59 3.72
C ASN A 276 0.78 2.38 3.49
N SER A 277 -0.06 3.38 3.77
CA SER A 277 -1.51 3.28 3.63
C SER A 277 -1.98 3.42 2.18
N LEU A 278 -1.22 4.12 1.34
CA LEU A 278 -1.64 4.42 -0.04
C LEU A 278 -1.91 3.14 -0.84
N TYR A 279 -0.99 2.18 -0.79
CA TYR A 279 -1.17 0.90 -1.49
C TYR A 279 -2.43 0.15 -1.02
N GLY A 280 -2.60 0.02 0.31
CA GLY A 280 -3.79 -0.63 0.86
C GLY A 280 -5.09 0.10 0.55
N ALA A 281 -5.05 1.43 0.43
CA ALA A 281 -6.20 2.24 0.06
C ALA A 281 -6.60 2.05 -1.42
N ILE A 282 -5.63 1.94 -2.32
CA ILE A 282 -5.89 1.71 -3.76
C ILE A 282 -6.52 0.32 -3.99
N LEU A 283 -6.12 -0.68 -3.22
CA LEU A 283 -6.65 -2.05 -3.33
C LEU A 283 -8.00 -2.23 -2.63
N ASN A 284 -8.49 -1.23 -1.92
CA ASN A 284 -9.79 -1.32 -1.25
C ASN A 284 -10.91 -1.14 -2.30
N PRO A 285 -11.77 -2.16 -2.50
CA PRO A 285 -12.81 -2.15 -3.52
C PRO A 285 -13.89 -1.12 -3.24
#